data_31f572c15bf96770d70a864321307414
#
_entry.id   31f572c15bf96770d70a864321307414
#
_cell.length_a   1.000
_cell.length_b   1.000
_cell.length_c   1.000
_cell.angle_alpha   90.00
_cell.angle_beta   90.00
_cell.angle_gamma   90.00
#
_symmetry.space_group_name_H-M   'P 1'
#
loop_
_entity.id
_entity.type
_entity.pdbx_description
1 polymer ?
#
loop_
_entity_poly.entity_id
_entity_poly.type
_entity_poly.pdbx_seq_one_letter_code
_entity_poly.pdbx_strand_id
1 'polypeptide(L)'
;MTIVAVLAIAACNHNTPQQEKSQIEIDKPALAQTPIETKTVSDALGKVEIPVQPQRVVVLEENIVLDSVLALGIKPVGVMYCRDCEEKFRGIPNELLADVPIVGSIGSQPSLEKILALKPDLILALTNRKNLHKLLSRIAPTVMIDFPTMYDFKKRLRYVAQVLGKSDRAEELLTHYQNRIQKLRQQLGKQLETKTISVIYLAGSADVFYSYRSDFLGYGQIITDAGLRLIQKTQKELQLTLSIEVLPEYDADFLFIMTDFLTKDFKQANPEFLSFLQKPIWSKLKAVQNKQVYNVNWNVGGTIGANKIIDDLFKYLVKTS
;
A
#
# COMPACT_ATOMS: atom_id res chain seq x y z
N MET A 1 75.98 -44.88 41.26
CA MET A 1 77.00 -45.06 40.21
C MET A 1 76.48 -44.36 38.98
N THR A 2 76.99 -43.23 38.68
CA THR A 2 77.94 -42.95 37.60
C THR A 2 77.19 -42.30 36.44
N ILE A 3 77.48 -41.30 35.75
CA ILE A 3 78.65 -40.45 35.47
C ILE A 3 78.10 -39.14 34.87
N VAL A 4 78.70 -38.02 35.29
CA VAL A 4 78.48 -36.71 34.68
C VAL A 4 79.41 -36.65 33.43
N ALA A 5 78.92 -36.11 32.32
CA ALA A 5 79.77 -35.63 31.26
C ALA A 5 79.36 -34.21 30.87
N VAL A 6 80.23 -33.29 31.23
CA VAL A 6 80.20 -31.88 30.80
C VAL A 6 80.89 -31.81 29.44
N LEU A 7 80.28 -31.19 28.46
CA LEU A 7 80.97 -30.71 27.24
C LEU A 7 80.68 -29.25 27.05
N ALA A 8 81.71 -28.46 27.24
CA ALA A 8 81.74 -27.05 26.85
C ALA A 8 82.07 -26.93 25.36
N ILE A 9 81.31 -26.16 24.62
CA ILE A 9 81.66 -25.75 23.26
C ILE A 9 81.61 -24.24 23.16
N ALA A 10 82.67 -23.71 22.63
CA ALA A 10 83.03 -22.29 22.56
C ALA A 10 82.06 -21.47 21.64
N ALA A 11 81.98 -20.21 22.00
CA ALA A 11 81.37 -19.14 21.28
C ALA A 11 82.09 -18.86 19.93
N CYS A 12 81.35 -18.79 18.81
CA CYS A 12 81.77 -18.04 17.65
C CYS A 12 80.73 -16.95 17.38
N ASN A 13 81.24 -15.75 17.52
CA ASN A 13 80.52 -14.49 17.27
C ASN A 13 80.42 -14.26 15.75
N HIS A 14 79.22 -14.25 15.19
CA HIS A 14 78.95 -13.78 13.82
C HIS A 14 77.96 -12.63 13.88
N ASN A 15 78.50 -11.44 13.64
CA ASN A 15 77.74 -10.23 13.35
C ASN A 15 76.92 -10.41 12.04
N THR A 16 75.61 -10.39 12.14
CA THR A 16 74.72 -10.24 11.01
C THR A 16 73.94 -8.92 11.15
N PRO A 17 73.82 -8.10 10.10
CA PRO A 17 73.20 -6.80 10.21
C PRO A 17 71.70 -6.94 10.47
N GLN A 18 71.20 -6.17 11.45
CA GLN A 18 69.74 -6.01 11.68
C GLN A 18 69.08 -5.37 10.47
N GLN A 19 68.22 -6.12 9.80
CA GLN A 19 67.22 -5.57 8.89
C GLN A 19 66.10 -4.92 9.73
N GLU A 20 66.04 -3.60 9.71
CA GLU A 20 64.92 -2.81 10.16
C GLU A 20 63.66 -3.21 9.36
N LYS A 21 62.74 -3.94 10.01
CA LYS A 21 61.36 -4.11 9.51
C LYS A 21 60.65 -2.79 9.74
N SER A 22 60.62 -1.94 8.70
CA SER A 22 59.65 -0.85 8.66
C SER A 22 58.24 -1.46 8.61
N GLN A 23 57.52 -1.39 9.73
CA GLN A 23 56.10 -1.60 9.78
C GLN A 23 55.43 -0.43 9.01
N ILE A 24 55.01 -0.71 7.79
CA ILE A 24 54.07 0.17 7.10
C ILE A 24 52.72 -0.03 7.81
N GLU A 25 52.39 0.83 8.74
CA GLU A 25 51.04 1.02 9.24
C GLU A 25 50.21 1.55 8.07
N ILE A 26 49.47 0.65 7.43
CA ILE A 26 48.43 1.05 6.47
C ILE A 26 47.29 1.61 7.30
N ASP A 27 47.33 2.92 7.49
CA ASP A 27 46.21 3.68 8.03
C ASP A 27 45.03 3.53 7.03
N LYS A 28 44.19 2.51 7.26
CA LYS A 28 42.88 2.43 6.58
C LYS A 28 42.06 3.59 7.12
N PRO A 29 41.67 4.54 6.25
CA PRO A 29 40.71 5.54 6.69
C PRO A 29 39.44 4.77 7.06
N ALA A 30 39.13 4.70 8.34
CA ALA A 30 37.82 4.34 8.82
C ALA A 30 36.88 5.36 8.16
N LEU A 31 36.07 4.93 7.18
CA LEU A 31 34.99 5.71 6.69
C LEU A 31 34.10 6.00 7.90
N ALA A 32 34.26 7.18 8.47
CA ALA A 32 33.41 7.69 9.52
C ALA A 32 32.00 7.70 8.94
N GLN A 33 31.20 6.68 9.30
CA GLN A 33 29.78 6.68 8.99
C GLN A 33 29.22 7.90 9.71
N THR A 34 28.81 8.89 8.93
CA THR A 34 28.05 10.04 9.47
C THR A 34 26.89 9.48 10.28
N PRO A 35 26.73 9.89 11.54
CA PRO A 35 25.61 9.41 12.34
C PRO A 35 24.31 9.65 11.57
N ILE A 36 23.51 8.62 11.38
CA ILE A 36 22.20 8.76 10.74
C ILE A 36 21.34 9.57 11.69
N GLU A 37 20.92 10.76 11.26
CA GLU A 37 20.01 11.59 12.03
C GLU A 37 18.67 10.86 12.18
N THR A 38 18.17 10.78 13.42
CA THR A 38 16.93 10.08 13.77
C THR A 38 15.89 11.04 14.30
N LYS A 39 14.62 10.63 14.21
CA LYS A 39 13.46 11.29 14.80
C LYS A 39 12.55 10.27 15.46
N THR A 40 11.80 10.71 16.45
CA THR A 40 10.78 9.89 17.11
C THR A 40 9.42 10.12 16.44
N VAL A 41 8.73 9.04 16.05
CA VAL A 41 7.34 9.05 15.58
C VAL A 41 6.46 8.24 16.51
N SER A 42 5.19 8.61 16.61
CA SER A 42 4.19 7.81 17.33
C SER A 42 3.49 6.90 16.34
N ASP A 43 3.40 5.62 16.66
CA ASP A 43 2.69 4.61 15.88
C ASP A 43 1.58 3.95 16.70
N ALA A 44 0.95 2.91 16.18
CA ALA A 44 -0.13 2.19 16.86
C ALA A 44 0.30 1.42 18.12
N LEU A 45 1.60 1.17 18.32
CA LEU A 45 2.15 0.44 19.46
C LEU A 45 2.91 1.33 20.43
N GLY A 46 3.13 2.61 20.09
CA GLY A 46 3.81 3.56 20.96
C GLY A 46 4.73 4.52 20.19
N LYS A 47 5.95 4.69 20.69
CA LYS A 47 6.95 5.56 20.07
C LYS A 47 8.06 4.72 19.46
N VAL A 48 8.48 5.06 18.26
CA VAL A 48 9.60 4.42 17.55
C VAL A 48 10.56 5.47 17.03
N GLU A 49 11.86 5.20 17.20
CA GLU A 49 12.94 6.03 16.65
C GLU A 49 13.27 5.54 15.24
N ILE A 50 13.25 6.44 14.27
CA ILE A 50 13.44 6.12 12.84
C ILE A 50 14.41 7.14 12.21
N PRO A 51 15.06 6.83 11.09
CA PRO A 51 15.81 7.83 10.32
C PRO A 51 14.92 9.02 9.92
N VAL A 52 15.48 10.24 9.94
CA VAL A 52 14.75 11.45 9.50
C VAL A 52 14.33 11.32 8.04
N GLN A 53 15.17 10.72 7.19
CA GLN A 53 14.93 10.46 5.79
C GLN A 53 15.27 8.99 5.45
N PRO A 54 14.33 8.05 5.67
CA PRO A 54 14.54 6.65 5.31
C PRO A 54 14.78 6.49 3.81
N GLN A 55 15.79 5.69 3.45
CA GLN A 55 16.18 5.44 2.05
C GLN A 55 15.81 4.02 1.57
N ARG A 56 15.71 3.08 2.49
CA ARG A 56 15.51 1.66 2.20
C ARG A 56 14.27 1.13 2.90
N VAL A 57 13.12 1.54 2.38
CA VAL A 57 11.81 1.24 2.98
C VAL A 57 11.30 -0.10 2.50
N VAL A 58 10.93 -0.99 3.42
CA VAL A 58 10.13 -2.19 3.14
C VAL A 58 8.68 -1.93 3.53
N VAL A 59 7.74 -2.27 2.65
CA VAL A 59 6.30 -2.10 2.89
C VAL A 59 5.62 -3.47 2.96
N LEU A 60 5.12 -3.83 4.14
CA LEU A 60 4.45 -5.12 4.39
C LEU A 60 2.95 -5.05 4.18
N GLU A 61 2.55 -4.32 3.13
CA GLU A 61 1.18 -4.16 2.70
C GLU A 61 1.19 -3.79 1.19
N GLU A 62 0.17 -4.19 0.44
CA GLU A 62 0.21 -4.19 -1.03
C GLU A 62 -0.61 -3.07 -1.70
N ASN A 63 -1.31 -2.22 -0.91
CA ASN A 63 -2.20 -1.18 -1.47
C ASN A 63 -2.17 0.11 -0.64
N ILE A 64 -2.71 0.05 0.59
CA ILE A 64 -3.09 1.22 1.39
C ILE A 64 -1.90 2.08 1.77
N VAL A 65 -0.85 1.45 2.31
CA VAL A 65 0.40 2.13 2.69
C VAL A 65 1.28 2.32 1.46
N LEU A 66 1.30 1.30 0.60
CA LEU A 66 2.13 1.26 -0.61
C LEU A 66 1.80 2.41 -1.57
N ASP A 67 0.51 2.69 -1.81
CA ASP A 67 0.07 3.85 -2.63
C ASP A 67 0.68 5.15 -2.09
N SER A 68 0.57 5.38 -0.78
CA SER A 68 1.12 6.60 -0.16
C SER A 68 2.64 6.70 -0.31
N VAL A 69 3.37 5.60 -0.14
CA VAL A 69 4.84 5.55 -0.28
C VAL A 69 5.26 5.90 -1.71
N LEU A 70 4.59 5.29 -2.70
CA LEU A 70 4.86 5.54 -4.13
C LEU A 70 4.49 6.96 -4.55
N ALA A 71 3.32 7.46 -4.10
CA ALA A 71 2.88 8.83 -4.39
C ALA A 71 3.86 9.88 -3.86
N LEU A 72 4.50 9.62 -2.72
CA LEU A 72 5.53 10.47 -2.13
C LEU A 72 6.89 10.38 -2.87
N GLY A 73 6.98 9.57 -3.94
CA GLY A 73 8.16 9.43 -4.78
C GLY A 73 9.20 8.45 -4.22
N ILE A 74 8.83 7.59 -3.28
CA ILE A 74 9.73 6.57 -2.73
C ILE A 74 9.42 5.22 -3.38
N LYS A 75 10.43 4.63 -4.03
CA LYS A 75 10.37 3.24 -4.51
C LYS A 75 10.84 2.32 -3.38
N PRO A 76 9.98 1.45 -2.83
CA PRO A 76 10.37 0.57 -1.74
C PRO A 76 11.41 -0.46 -2.21
N VAL A 77 12.24 -0.94 -1.27
CA VAL A 77 13.23 -2.00 -1.55
C VAL A 77 12.65 -3.40 -1.41
N GLY A 78 11.43 -3.53 -0.90
CA GLY A 78 10.70 -4.78 -0.79
C GLY A 78 9.23 -4.55 -0.47
N VAL A 79 8.34 -5.36 -1.06
CA VAL A 79 6.89 -5.23 -0.90
C VAL A 79 6.21 -6.57 -0.72
N MET A 80 5.01 -6.54 -0.16
CA MET A 80 4.06 -7.64 -0.25
C MET A 80 3.15 -7.46 -1.47
N TYR A 81 2.52 -8.53 -1.90
CA TYR A 81 1.57 -8.51 -3.01
C TYR A 81 0.29 -9.31 -2.68
N CYS A 82 -0.76 -9.10 -3.42
CA CYS A 82 -1.94 -9.97 -3.39
C CYS A 82 -1.75 -11.13 -4.36
N ARG A 83 -1.71 -12.38 -3.85
CA ARG A 83 -1.53 -13.58 -4.66
C ARG A 83 -2.75 -13.90 -5.52
N ASP A 84 -3.92 -13.78 -4.90
CA ASP A 84 -5.17 -14.28 -5.44
C ASP A 84 -6.04 -13.14 -6.02
N CYS A 85 -5.46 -11.93 -6.16
CA CYS A 85 -6.09 -10.79 -6.80
C CYS A 85 -5.79 -10.75 -8.30
N GLU A 86 -6.68 -10.17 -9.07
CA GLU A 86 -6.45 -9.87 -10.49
C GLU A 86 -5.25 -8.94 -10.66
N GLU A 87 -5.17 -7.89 -9.84
CA GLU A 87 -4.04 -6.98 -9.79
C GLU A 87 -3.18 -7.27 -8.57
N LYS A 88 -1.88 -7.52 -8.77
CA LYS A 88 -0.93 -7.82 -7.67
C LYS A 88 -0.92 -6.77 -6.57
N PHE A 89 -1.16 -5.52 -6.92
CA PHE A 89 -1.07 -4.37 -6.03
C PHE A 89 -2.36 -3.53 -6.05
N ARG A 90 -3.50 -4.17 -6.19
CA ARG A 90 -4.87 -3.63 -6.10
C ARG A 90 -5.00 -2.12 -6.36
N GLY A 91 -5.08 -1.74 -7.64
CA GLY A 91 -5.24 -0.35 -8.06
C GLY A 91 -3.94 0.45 -8.24
N ILE A 92 -2.78 -0.15 -7.96
CA ILE A 92 -1.47 0.43 -8.24
C ILE A 92 -0.92 -0.21 -9.53
N PRO A 93 -0.46 0.60 -10.52
CA PRO A 93 0.14 0.07 -11.74
C PRO A 93 1.36 -0.82 -11.44
N ASN A 94 1.38 -2.04 -12.00
CA ASN A 94 2.46 -3.01 -11.76
C ASN A 94 3.83 -2.49 -12.20
N GLU A 95 3.86 -1.60 -13.18
CA GLU A 95 5.08 -1.01 -13.77
C GLU A 95 5.88 -0.21 -12.74
N LEU A 96 5.19 0.40 -11.76
CA LEU A 96 5.84 1.14 -10.67
C LEU A 96 6.68 0.24 -9.76
N LEU A 97 6.42 -1.06 -9.78
CA LEU A 97 7.01 -2.07 -8.89
C LEU A 97 7.68 -3.22 -9.63
N ALA A 98 7.91 -3.09 -10.95
CA ALA A 98 8.42 -4.18 -11.79
C ALA A 98 9.68 -4.86 -11.24
N ASP A 99 10.62 -4.06 -10.71
CA ASP A 99 11.91 -4.55 -10.21
C ASP A 99 11.99 -4.61 -8.68
N VAL A 100 10.84 -4.46 -7.99
CA VAL A 100 10.82 -4.49 -6.52
C VAL A 100 10.67 -5.92 -6.01
N PRO A 101 11.61 -6.40 -5.18
CA PRO A 101 11.56 -7.72 -4.59
C PRO A 101 10.28 -7.97 -3.79
N ILE A 102 9.66 -9.14 -4.02
CA ILE A 102 8.50 -9.59 -3.27
C ILE A 102 8.96 -10.33 -2.01
N VAL A 103 8.59 -9.81 -0.85
CA VAL A 103 8.92 -10.39 0.46
C VAL A 103 7.82 -11.27 1.05
N GLY A 104 6.64 -11.31 0.42
CA GLY A 104 5.52 -12.15 0.84
C GLY A 104 4.23 -11.78 0.14
N SER A 105 3.13 -12.45 0.50
CA SER A 105 1.79 -12.12 0.01
C SER A 105 0.83 -11.83 1.16
N ILE A 106 -0.25 -11.10 0.90
CA ILE A 106 -1.33 -10.94 1.88
C ILE A 106 -1.89 -12.34 2.25
N GLY A 107 -2.37 -12.48 3.46
CA GLY A 107 -2.83 -13.79 3.97
C GLY A 107 -1.69 -14.75 4.37
N SER A 108 -0.42 -14.43 4.09
CA SER A 108 0.74 -15.21 4.51
C SER A 108 1.73 -14.41 5.37
N GLN A 109 2.66 -15.12 6.01
CA GLN A 109 3.77 -14.49 6.71
C GLN A 109 4.80 -13.93 5.69
N PRO A 110 5.35 -12.72 5.91
CA PRO A 110 6.48 -12.24 5.11
C PRO A 110 7.73 -13.05 5.42
N SER A 111 8.61 -13.20 4.43
CA SER A 111 9.92 -13.83 4.62
C SER A 111 10.88 -12.88 5.32
N LEU A 112 11.17 -13.15 6.60
CA LEU A 112 12.11 -12.37 7.39
C LEU A 112 13.52 -12.42 6.79
N GLU A 113 13.92 -13.54 6.20
CA GLU A 113 15.22 -13.71 5.54
C GLU A 113 15.36 -12.77 4.34
N LYS A 114 14.31 -12.71 3.48
CA LYS A 114 14.29 -11.78 2.35
C LYS A 114 14.35 -10.33 2.82
N ILE A 115 13.58 -9.97 3.87
CA ILE A 115 13.59 -8.63 4.43
C ILE A 115 14.97 -8.28 4.95
N LEU A 116 15.61 -9.17 5.73
CA LEU A 116 16.96 -8.97 6.26
C LEU A 116 17.99 -8.78 5.12
N ALA A 117 17.90 -9.58 4.07
CA ALA A 117 18.81 -9.49 2.92
C ALA A 117 18.70 -8.14 2.17
N LEU A 118 17.52 -7.51 2.22
CA LEU A 118 17.29 -6.19 1.64
C LEU A 118 17.91 -5.05 2.46
N LYS A 119 18.38 -5.31 3.69
CA LYS A 119 19.00 -4.31 4.59
C LYS A 119 18.16 -3.02 4.67
N PRO A 120 16.87 -3.10 5.06
CA PRO A 120 16.03 -1.91 5.19
C PRO A 120 16.53 -1.01 6.32
N ASP A 121 16.24 0.28 6.22
CA ASP A 121 16.39 1.25 7.31
C ASP A 121 15.05 1.64 7.93
N LEU A 122 13.94 1.21 7.30
CA LEU A 122 12.58 1.35 7.83
C LEU A 122 11.68 0.24 7.30
N ILE A 123 10.82 -0.28 8.17
CA ILE A 123 9.74 -1.21 7.80
C ILE A 123 8.39 -0.56 8.13
N LEU A 124 7.46 -0.54 7.17
CA LEU A 124 6.09 -0.10 7.35
C LEU A 124 5.16 -1.31 7.33
N ALA A 125 4.34 -1.47 8.36
CA ALA A 125 3.41 -2.59 8.47
C ALA A 125 2.07 -2.15 9.08
N LEU A 126 1.01 -2.93 8.86
CA LEU A 126 -0.28 -2.71 9.51
C LEU A 126 -0.37 -3.47 10.84
N THR A 127 -1.24 -2.99 11.74
CA THR A 127 -1.46 -3.58 13.07
C THR A 127 -1.97 -5.03 13.05
N ASN A 128 -2.52 -5.51 11.94
CA ASN A 128 -2.86 -6.92 11.77
C ASN A 128 -1.62 -7.86 11.81
N ARG A 129 -0.41 -7.30 11.71
CA ARG A 129 0.89 -7.98 11.81
C ARG A 129 1.63 -7.68 13.12
N LYS A 130 0.95 -7.15 14.14
CA LYS A 130 1.55 -6.79 15.44
C LYS A 130 2.32 -7.96 16.11
N ASN A 131 1.91 -9.20 15.87
CA ASN A 131 2.60 -10.40 16.34
C ASN A 131 4.02 -10.55 15.79
N LEU A 132 4.33 -9.92 14.65
CA LEU A 132 5.66 -9.92 14.02
C LEU A 132 6.53 -8.74 14.45
N HIS A 133 5.96 -7.73 15.11
CA HIS A 133 6.65 -6.48 15.44
C HIS A 133 8.01 -6.71 16.09
N LYS A 134 8.08 -7.57 17.11
CA LYS A 134 9.33 -7.89 17.82
C LYS A 134 10.41 -8.49 16.91
N LEU A 135 10.03 -9.26 15.91
CA LEU A 135 10.96 -9.88 14.95
C LEU A 135 11.41 -8.87 13.90
N LEU A 136 10.48 -8.08 13.37
CA LEU A 136 10.75 -7.04 12.38
C LEU A 136 11.66 -5.95 12.96
N SER A 137 11.41 -5.52 14.21
CA SER A 137 12.22 -4.50 14.90
C SER A 137 13.66 -4.92 15.20
N ARG A 138 13.98 -6.22 15.10
CA ARG A 138 15.38 -6.70 15.14
C ARG A 138 16.10 -6.52 13.80
N ILE A 139 15.34 -6.35 12.72
CA ILE A 139 15.90 -6.14 11.38
C ILE A 139 16.07 -4.65 11.11
N ALA A 140 15.03 -3.84 11.35
CA ALA A 140 15.03 -2.39 11.20
C ALA A 140 13.92 -1.74 12.03
N PRO A 141 14.00 -0.43 12.34
CA PRO A 141 12.89 0.32 12.90
C PRO A 141 11.58 0.00 12.16
N THR A 142 10.54 -0.36 12.91
CA THR A 142 9.27 -0.82 12.34
C THR A 142 8.14 0.06 12.84
N VAL A 143 7.46 0.75 11.93
CA VAL A 143 6.28 1.57 12.21
C VAL A 143 5.02 0.75 11.93
N MET A 144 4.18 0.61 12.96
CA MET A 144 2.92 -0.12 12.90
C MET A 144 1.76 0.86 12.68
N ILE A 145 1.19 0.82 11.48
CA ILE A 145 0.09 1.71 11.08
C ILE A 145 -1.24 1.07 11.47
N ASP A 146 -2.07 1.80 12.22
CA ASP A 146 -3.37 1.32 12.63
C ASP A 146 -4.39 1.46 11.50
N PHE A 147 -4.78 0.33 10.93
CA PHE A 147 -5.67 0.28 9.77
C PHE A 147 -7.05 0.92 10.03
N PRO A 148 -7.77 0.61 11.13
CA PRO A 148 -9.09 1.18 11.37
C PRO A 148 -9.12 2.70 11.45
N THR A 149 -8.09 3.33 12.02
CA THR A 149 -8.05 4.80 12.18
C THR A 149 -7.58 5.51 10.91
N MET A 150 -7.07 4.75 9.93
CA MET A 150 -6.47 5.28 8.70
C MET A 150 -7.34 5.10 7.45
N TYR A 151 -8.66 4.96 7.58
CA TYR A 151 -9.57 4.89 6.41
C TYR A 151 -9.57 6.17 5.58
N ASP A 152 -9.39 7.34 6.22
CA ASP A 152 -9.18 8.60 5.51
C ASP A 152 -7.80 8.60 4.83
N PHE A 153 -7.80 8.46 3.50
CA PHE A 153 -6.56 8.40 2.73
C PHE A 153 -5.73 9.69 2.82
N LYS A 154 -6.36 10.84 3.06
CA LYS A 154 -5.67 12.14 3.20
C LYS A 154 -4.90 12.19 4.53
N LYS A 155 -5.53 11.73 5.62
CA LYS A 155 -4.86 11.60 6.93
C LYS A 155 -3.72 10.59 6.85
N ARG A 156 -3.95 9.46 6.20
CA ARG A 156 -2.94 8.42 6.01
C ARG A 156 -1.74 8.92 5.20
N LEU A 157 -1.99 9.63 4.09
CA LEU A 157 -0.91 10.21 3.30
C LEU A 157 -0.05 11.16 4.13
N ARG A 158 -0.67 12.06 4.93
CA ARG A 158 0.06 12.97 5.82
C ARG A 158 0.89 12.23 6.84
N TYR A 159 0.32 11.20 7.46
CA TYR A 159 1.04 10.39 8.44
C TYR A 159 2.23 9.66 7.81
N VAL A 160 2.03 8.97 6.70
CA VAL A 160 3.12 8.28 5.98
C VAL A 160 4.18 9.29 5.53
N ALA A 161 3.78 10.46 5.06
CA ALA A 161 4.71 11.53 4.69
C ALA A 161 5.52 12.07 5.87
N GLN A 162 4.91 12.24 7.04
CA GLN A 162 5.61 12.59 8.27
C GLN A 162 6.66 11.54 8.65
N VAL A 163 6.30 10.26 8.57
CA VAL A 163 7.22 9.14 8.82
C VAL A 163 8.39 9.19 7.83
N LEU A 164 8.13 9.43 6.56
CA LEU A 164 9.11 9.40 5.48
C LEU A 164 9.87 10.73 5.26
N GLY A 165 9.58 11.79 6.05
CA GLY A 165 10.20 13.10 5.87
C GLY A 165 9.78 13.81 4.57
N LYS A 166 8.52 13.63 4.13
CA LYS A 166 7.98 14.11 2.85
C LYS A 166 6.69 14.93 3.03
N SER A 167 6.54 15.66 4.14
CA SER A 167 5.30 16.37 4.47
C SER A 167 4.88 17.39 3.42
N ASP A 168 5.83 18.17 2.88
CA ASP A 168 5.54 19.15 1.83
C ASP A 168 5.00 18.49 0.57
N ARG A 169 5.56 17.35 0.19
CA ARG A 169 5.08 16.57 -0.96
C ARG A 169 3.66 16.06 -0.77
N ALA A 170 3.29 15.69 0.43
CA ALA A 170 1.91 15.28 0.73
C ALA A 170 0.92 16.44 0.54
N GLU A 171 1.24 17.65 0.97
CA GLU A 171 0.36 18.81 0.78
C GLU A 171 0.26 19.23 -0.71
N GLU A 172 1.33 19.11 -1.47
CA GLU A 172 1.28 19.29 -2.95
C GLU A 172 0.31 18.29 -3.60
N LEU A 173 0.41 17.00 -3.24
CA LEU A 173 -0.46 15.95 -3.77
C LEU A 173 -1.93 16.17 -3.40
N LEU A 174 -2.20 16.59 -2.17
CA LEU A 174 -3.55 16.91 -1.70
C LEU A 174 -4.11 18.16 -2.38
N THR A 175 -3.29 19.16 -2.62
CA THR A 175 -3.67 20.35 -3.39
C THR A 175 -4.03 19.97 -4.83
N HIS A 176 -3.22 19.12 -5.48
CA HIS A 176 -3.51 18.62 -6.81
C HIS A 176 -4.84 17.83 -6.84
N TYR A 177 -5.06 16.95 -5.86
CA TYR A 177 -6.30 16.21 -5.71
C TYR A 177 -7.51 17.17 -5.60
N GLN A 178 -7.43 18.18 -4.72
CA GLN A 178 -8.50 19.16 -4.54
C GLN A 178 -8.82 19.93 -5.81
N ASN A 179 -7.80 20.37 -6.54
CA ASN A 179 -7.96 21.07 -7.83
C ASN A 179 -8.69 20.19 -8.85
N ARG A 180 -8.38 18.88 -8.90
CA ARG A 180 -9.07 17.93 -9.77
C ARG A 180 -10.53 17.75 -9.38
N ILE A 181 -10.82 17.61 -8.08
CA ILE A 181 -12.20 17.54 -7.56
C ILE A 181 -12.98 18.79 -7.93
N GLN A 182 -12.41 19.99 -7.76
CA GLN A 182 -13.07 21.25 -8.13
C GLN A 182 -13.38 21.30 -9.62
N LYS A 183 -12.42 20.88 -10.48
CA LYS A 183 -12.64 20.81 -11.92
C LYS A 183 -13.77 19.85 -12.28
N LEU A 184 -13.82 18.67 -11.64
CA LEU A 184 -14.92 17.70 -11.82
C LEU A 184 -16.26 18.32 -11.43
N ARG A 185 -16.36 18.95 -10.27
CA ARG A 185 -17.58 19.63 -9.81
C ARG A 185 -18.06 20.69 -10.79
N GLN A 186 -17.15 21.52 -11.31
CA GLN A 186 -17.48 22.54 -12.31
C GLN A 186 -18.05 21.93 -13.58
N GLN A 187 -17.47 20.83 -14.06
CA GLN A 187 -17.95 20.18 -15.28
C GLN A 187 -19.26 19.42 -15.09
N LEU A 188 -19.50 18.87 -13.92
CA LEU A 188 -20.76 18.21 -13.57
C LEU A 188 -21.90 19.23 -13.42
N GLY A 189 -21.62 20.44 -12.91
CA GLY A 189 -22.58 21.52 -12.78
C GLY A 189 -23.90 21.09 -12.12
N LYS A 190 -25.02 21.30 -12.79
CA LYS A 190 -26.37 20.95 -12.31
C LYS A 190 -26.59 19.46 -12.11
N GLN A 191 -25.76 18.58 -12.67
CA GLN A 191 -25.88 17.13 -12.45
C GLN A 191 -25.66 16.74 -10.99
N LEU A 192 -24.86 17.51 -10.23
CA LEU A 192 -24.60 17.29 -8.80
C LEU A 192 -25.88 17.31 -7.96
N GLU A 193 -26.89 18.09 -8.37
CA GLU A 193 -28.15 18.25 -7.63
C GLU A 193 -29.11 17.08 -7.88
N THR A 194 -29.05 16.46 -9.07
CA THR A 194 -30.07 15.55 -9.56
C THR A 194 -29.60 14.11 -9.73
N LYS A 195 -28.28 13.89 -9.95
CA LYS A 195 -27.75 12.58 -10.25
C LYS A 195 -27.28 11.83 -9.01
N THR A 196 -27.51 10.53 -9.04
CA THR A 196 -27.14 9.60 -7.97
C THR A 196 -26.17 8.54 -8.47
N ILE A 197 -25.30 8.08 -7.59
CA ILE A 197 -24.33 7.01 -7.84
C ILE A 197 -24.61 5.87 -6.88
N SER A 198 -24.50 4.65 -7.35
CA SER A 198 -24.42 3.45 -6.51
C SER A 198 -23.15 2.67 -6.82
N VAL A 199 -22.56 2.07 -5.80
CA VAL A 199 -21.40 1.17 -5.92
C VAL A 199 -21.75 -0.15 -5.25
N ILE A 200 -21.72 -1.22 -6.03
CA ILE A 200 -21.97 -2.58 -5.55
C ILE A 200 -20.80 -3.50 -5.89
N TYR A 201 -20.63 -4.54 -5.10
CA TYR A 201 -19.63 -5.58 -5.31
C TYR A 201 -20.29 -6.89 -5.66
N LEU A 202 -19.82 -7.51 -6.75
CA LEU A 202 -20.24 -8.83 -7.17
C LEU A 202 -19.12 -9.83 -6.90
N ALA A 203 -19.39 -10.81 -6.06
CA ALA A 203 -18.39 -11.77 -5.59
C ALA A 203 -18.69 -13.20 -6.04
N GLY A 204 -19.11 -13.36 -7.28
CA GLY A 204 -19.28 -14.69 -7.88
C GLY A 204 -20.48 -15.49 -7.37
N SER A 205 -21.49 -14.84 -6.84
CA SER A 205 -22.79 -15.46 -6.50
C SER A 205 -23.92 -14.88 -7.35
N ALA A 206 -24.83 -15.73 -7.79
CA ALA A 206 -25.98 -15.31 -8.59
C ALA A 206 -27.06 -14.56 -7.80
N ASP A 207 -27.10 -14.72 -6.48
CA ASP A 207 -28.21 -14.29 -5.63
C ASP A 207 -27.83 -13.27 -4.57
N VAL A 208 -26.54 -12.92 -4.46
CA VAL A 208 -26.06 -11.94 -3.48
C VAL A 208 -25.10 -10.94 -4.10
N PHE A 209 -25.05 -9.75 -3.50
CA PHE A 209 -24.04 -8.74 -3.75
C PHE A 209 -23.54 -8.18 -2.42
N TYR A 210 -22.43 -7.47 -2.46
CA TYR A 210 -21.89 -6.82 -1.27
C TYR A 210 -22.02 -5.30 -1.39
N SER A 211 -22.32 -4.68 -0.25
CA SER A 211 -22.20 -3.24 -0.06
C SER A 211 -21.15 -3.00 1.02
N TYR A 212 -20.13 -2.25 0.70
CA TYR A 212 -19.11 -1.85 1.66
C TYR A 212 -19.39 -0.47 2.21
N ARG A 213 -19.08 -0.24 3.47
CA ARG A 213 -19.12 1.09 4.07
C ARG A 213 -18.21 2.03 3.28
N SER A 214 -18.73 3.18 2.87
CA SER A 214 -18.07 4.07 1.90
C SER A 214 -16.71 4.58 2.35
N ASP A 215 -16.48 4.71 3.66
CA ASP A 215 -15.20 5.12 4.21
C ASP A 215 -14.15 4.00 4.21
N PHE A 216 -14.59 2.72 4.19
CA PHE A 216 -13.69 1.57 4.27
C PHE A 216 -12.75 1.45 3.06
N LEU A 217 -13.25 1.67 1.86
CA LEU A 217 -12.47 1.55 0.62
C LEU A 217 -12.09 2.91 0.01
N GLY A 218 -12.41 4.01 0.70
CA GLY A 218 -12.03 5.37 0.33
C GLY A 218 -12.77 5.97 -0.87
N TYR A 219 -13.45 5.18 -1.71
CA TYR A 219 -14.20 5.73 -2.87
C TYR A 219 -15.32 6.66 -2.46
N GLY A 220 -16.00 6.39 -1.35
CA GLY A 220 -17.07 7.23 -0.84
C GLY A 220 -16.61 8.62 -0.45
N GLN A 221 -15.39 8.77 0.07
CA GLN A 221 -14.80 10.07 0.34
C GLN A 221 -14.63 10.89 -0.94
N ILE A 222 -14.19 10.25 -2.04
CA ILE A 222 -14.00 10.93 -3.33
C ILE A 222 -15.34 11.32 -3.94
N ILE A 223 -16.34 10.45 -3.88
CA ILE A 223 -17.71 10.75 -4.33
C ILE A 223 -18.30 11.92 -3.54
N THR A 224 -18.11 11.93 -2.22
CA THR A 224 -18.56 13.01 -1.34
C THR A 224 -17.81 14.31 -1.63
N ASP A 225 -16.49 14.28 -1.77
CA ASP A 225 -15.68 15.46 -2.12
C ASP A 225 -16.09 16.03 -3.48
N ALA A 226 -16.45 15.18 -4.44
CA ALA A 226 -16.99 15.59 -5.73
C ALA A 226 -18.41 16.21 -5.64
N GLY A 227 -19.06 16.11 -4.49
CA GLY A 227 -20.42 16.61 -4.27
C GLY A 227 -21.52 15.72 -4.90
N LEU A 228 -21.17 14.48 -5.23
CA LEU A 228 -22.08 13.50 -5.81
C LEU A 228 -22.87 12.77 -4.71
N ARG A 229 -24.08 12.35 -5.03
CA ARG A 229 -24.98 11.65 -4.10
C ARG A 229 -24.80 10.14 -4.22
N LEU A 230 -24.15 9.55 -3.21
CA LEU A 230 -23.99 8.10 -3.11
C LEU A 230 -25.26 7.47 -2.51
N ILE A 231 -25.87 6.54 -3.23
CA ILE A 231 -26.95 5.69 -2.71
C ILE A 231 -26.31 4.56 -1.92
N GLN A 232 -26.39 4.69 -0.62
CA GLN A 232 -25.88 3.69 0.31
C GLN A 232 -26.71 3.70 1.58
N LYS A 233 -27.03 2.53 2.10
CA LYS A 233 -27.66 2.44 3.42
C LYS A 233 -26.60 2.71 4.50
N THR A 234 -27.02 3.41 5.54
CA THR A 234 -26.20 3.57 6.74
C THR A 234 -25.94 2.20 7.36
N GLN A 235 -24.69 1.83 7.54
CA GLN A 235 -24.29 0.53 8.08
C GLN A 235 -23.18 0.71 9.11
N LYS A 236 -23.21 -0.14 10.13
CA LYS A 236 -22.17 -0.22 11.16
C LYS A 236 -21.03 -1.15 10.73
N GLU A 237 -21.40 -2.25 10.07
CA GLU A 237 -20.49 -3.26 9.57
C GLU A 237 -19.68 -2.72 8.39
N LEU A 238 -18.46 -3.22 8.23
CA LEU A 238 -17.60 -2.85 7.09
C LEU A 238 -18.17 -3.35 5.77
N GLN A 239 -18.81 -4.52 5.79
CA GLN A 239 -19.40 -5.20 4.65
C GLN A 239 -20.76 -5.77 5.00
N LEU A 240 -21.73 -5.58 4.13
CA LEU A 240 -23.03 -6.26 4.16
C LEU A 240 -23.10 -7.24 2.99
N THR A 241 -23.53 -8.46 3.27
CA THR A 241 -23.97 -9.44 2.26
C THR A 241 -25.46 -9.29 2.06
N LEU A 242 -25.89 -8.95 0.86
CA LEU A 242 -27.25 -8.57 0.54
C LEU A 242 -27.83 -9.50 -0.53
N SER A 243 -29.08 -9.93 -0.33
CA SER A 243 -29.83 -10.64 -1.37
C SER A 243 -30.07 -9.73 -2.57
N ILE A 244 -30.04 -10.30 -3.77
CA ILE A 244 -30.36 -9.58 -5.01
C ILE A 244 -31.76 -8.93 -4.96
N GLU A 245 -32.66 -9.43 -4.14
CA GLU A 245 -34.03 -8.89 -4.02
C GLU A 245 -34.03 -7.45 -3.46
N VAL A 246 -33.03 -7.04 -2.69
CA VAL A 246 -32.93 -5.68 -2.19
C VAL A 246 -32.14 -4.76 -3.13
N LEU A 247 -31.69 -5.26 -4.28
CA LEU A 247 -30.92 -4.49 -5.27
C LEU A 247 -31.63 -3.20 -5.74
N PRO A 248 -32.98 -3.15 -5.89
CA PRO A 248 -33.69 -1.90 -6.24
C PRO A 248 -33.47 -0.76 -5.23
N GLU A 249 -33.14 -1.06 -3.98
CA GLU A 249 -32.85 -0.04 -2.98
C GLU A 249 -31.49 0.64 -3.19
N TYR A 250 -30.66 0.04 -4.04
CA TYR A 250 -29.36 0.55 -4.48
C TYR A 250 -29.40 1.09 -5.92
N ASP A 251 -30.59 1.20 -6.52
CA ASP A 251 -30.71 1.77 -7.86
C ASP A 251 -30.38 3.25 -7.88
N ALA A 252 -29.70 3.69 -8.91
CA ALA A 252 -29.18 5.04 -9.07
C ALA A 252 -29.18 5.45 -10.55
N ASP A 253 -28.77 6.70 -10.83
CA ASP A 253 -28.55 7.13 -12.21
C ASP A 253 -27.35 6.45 -12.83
N PHE A 254 -26.30 6.20 -12.02
CA PHE A 254 -25.06 5.53 -12.43
C PHE A 254 -24.75 4.40 -11.45
N LEU A 255 -24.54 3.21 -11.98
CA LEU A 255 -24.19 2.03 -11.20
C LEU A 255 -22.74 1.62 -11.52
N PHE A 256 -21.89 1.66 -10.53
CA PHE A 256 -20.52 1.17 -10.60
C PHE A 256 -20.43 -0.20 -9.96
N ILE A 257 -19.94 -1.16 -10.73
CA ILE A 257 -19.75 -2.53 -10.27
C ILE A 257 -18.27 -2.73 -9.98
N MET A 258 -17.99 -3.11 -8.75
CA MET A 258 -16.70 -3.64 -8.37
C MET A 258 -16.79 -5.15 -8.32
N THR A 259 -15.85 -5.80 -8.96
CA THR A 259 -15.73 -7.24 -8.89
C THR A 259 -14.82 -7.60 -7.73
N ASP A 260 -15.02 -8.77 -7.14
CA ASP A 260 -14.19 -9.21 -6.04
C ASP A 260 -12.72 -9.24 -6.48
N PHE A 261 -11.90 -8.46 -5.81
CA PHE A 261 -10.47 -8.37 -6.03
C PHE A 261 -9.71 -9.66 -5.67
N LEU A 262 -10.41 -10.67 -5.17
CA LEU A 262 -9.83 -11.96 -4.78
C LEU A 262 -9.86 -13.02 -5.90
N THR A 263 -10.46 -12.72 -7.07
CA THR A 263 -10.59 -13.71 -8.13
C THR A 263 -9.92 -13.27 -9.43
N LYS A 264 -8.90 -14.01 -9.86
CA LYS A 264 -8.17 -13.80 -11.13
C LYS A 264 -9.02 -14.04 -12.38
N ASP A 265 -10.10 -14.82 -12.27
CA ASP A 265 -10.83 -15.40 -13.41
C ASP A 265 -12.08 -14.61 -13.76
N PHE A 266 -12.27 -13.43 -13.23
CA PHE A 266 -13.49 -12.65 -13.42
C PHE A 266 -13.72 -12.19 -14.88
N LYS A 267 -12.66 -12.11 -15.69
CA LYS A 267 -12.78 -11.82 -17.15
C LYS A 267 -13.18 -13.03 -17.98
N GLN A 268 -12.95 -14.24 -17.48
CA GLN A 268 -13.55 -15.42 -18.07
C GLN A 268 -14.90 -15.58 -17.39
N ALA A 269 -15.95 -15.15 -18.10
CA ALA A 269 -17.34 -15.14 -17.70
C ALA A 269 -17.66 -16.15 -16.59
N ASN A 270 -17.50 -15.76 -15.31
CA ASN A 270 -17.97 -16.58 -14.21
C ASN A 270 -19.46 -16.80 -14.44
N PRO A 271 -19.94 -18.06 -14.65
CA PRO A 271 -21.34 -18.34 -14.92
C PRO A 271 -22.31 -17.73 -13.88
N GLU A 272 -21.87 -17.65 -12.63
CA GLU A 272 -22.65 -17.05 -11.53
C GLU A 272 -22.81 -15.55 -11.69
N PHE A 273 -21.76 -14.84 -12.13
CA PHE A 273 -21.85 -13.41 -12.45
C PHE A 273 -22.80 -13.15 -13.63
N LEU A 274 -22.66 -13.94 -14.71
CA LEU A 274 -23.59 -13.85 -15.84
C LEU A 274 -25.01 -14.16 -15.41
N SER A 275 -25.20 -15.15 -14.54
CA SER A 275 -26.50 -15.49 -13.96
C SER A 275 -27.08 -14.33 -13.13
N PHE A 276 -26.27 -13.62 -12.36
CA PHE A 276 -26.69 -12.41 -11.63
C PHE A 276 -27.23 -11.35 -12.59
N LEU A 277 -26.53 -11.06 -13.69
CA LEU A 277 -26.95 -10.07 -14.68
C LEU A 277 -28.18 -10.49 -15.49
N GLN A 278 -28.50 -11.78 -15.54
CA GLN A 278 -29.70 -12.31 -16.22
C GLN A 278 -30.95 -12.29 -15.35
N LYS A 279 -30.86 -12.01 -14.06
CA LYS A 279 -32.02 -11.94 -13.19
C LYS A 279 -33.01 -10.84 -13.63
N PRO A 280 -34.29 -11.09 -13.61
CA PRO A 280 -35.31 -10.08 -14.04
C PRO A 280 -35.26 -8.76 -13.28
N ILE A 281 -34.82 -8.81 -12.03
CA ILE A 281 -34.65 -7.62 -11.17
C ILE A 281 -33.56 -6.69 -11.69
N TRP A 282 -32.52 -7.25 -12.28
CA TRP A 282 -31.39 -6.50 -12.87
C TRP A 282 -31.85 -5.59 -14.00
N SER A 283 -32.65 -6.13 -14.95
CA SER A 283 -33.14 -5.37 -16.10
C SER A 283 -34.11 -4.23 -15.75
N LYS A 284 -34.63 -4.22 -14.52
CA LYS A 284 -35.55 -3.17 -14.03
C LYS A 284 -34.81 -1.96 -13.45
N LEU A 285 -33.52 -2.08 -13.16
CA LEU A 285 -32.74 -0.97 -12.61
C LEU A 285 -32.65 0.18 -13.60
N LYS A 286 -32.83 1.41 -13.12
CA LYS A 286 -32.73 2.65 -13.90
C LYS A 286 -31.37 2.76 -14.62
N ALA A 287 -30.26 2.49 -13.90
CA ALA A 287 -28.95 2.51 -14.49
C ALA A 287 -28.78 1.51 -15.63
N VAL A 288 -29.37 0.31 -15.50
CA VAL A 288 -29.32 -0.73 -16.56
C VAL A 288 -30.12 -0.30 -17.78
N GLN A 289 -31.35 0.20 -17.58
CA GLN A 289 -32.20 0.69 -18.66
C GLN A 289 -31.58 1.85 -19.45
N ASN A 290 -30.87 2.72 -18.74
CA ASN A 290 -30.19 3.89 -19.31
C ASN A 290 -28.76 3.58 -19.81
N LYS A 291 -28.31 2.33 -19.74
CA LYS A 291 -26.95 1.92 -20.12
C LYS A 291 -25.85 2.68 -19.35
N GLN A 292 -26.10 2.96 -18.06
CA GLN A 292 -25.20 3.67 -17.17
C GLN A 292 -24.62 2.73 -16.10
N VAL A 293 -24.16 1.55 -16.54
CA VAL A 293 -23.52 0.55 -15.70
C VAL A 293 -22.08 0.41 -16.12
N TYR A 294 -21.18 0.55 -15.17
CA TYR A 294 -19.73 0.57 -15.42
C TYR A 294 -19.00 -0.38 -14.49
N ASN A 295 -18.14 -1.21 -15.08
CA ASN A 295 -17.22 -2.04 -14.30
C ASN A 295 -15.96 -1.25 -13.96
N VAL A 296 -15.61 -1.18 -12.68
CA VAL A 296 -14.53 -0.35 -12.17
C VAL A 296 -13.71 -1.10 -11.13
N ASN A 297 -12.43 -0.71 -11.00
CA ASN A 297 -11.56 -1.12 -9.92
C ASN A 297 -11.22 0.09 -9.04
N TRP A 298 -12.06 0.34 -8.04
CA TRP A 298 -11.96 1.50 -7.14
C TRP A 298 -11.31 1.14 -5.81
N ASN A 299 -10.18 0.49 -5.85
CA ASN A 299 -9.35 0.27 -4.67
C ASN A 299 -8.51 1.52 -4.39
N VAL A 300 -8.86 2.25 -3.33
CA VAL A 300 -8.18 3.50 -2.96
C VAL A 300 -7.19 3.25 -1.84
N GLY A 301 -5.95 3.00 -2.22
CA GLY A 301 -4.85 2.98 -1.27
C GLY A 301 -4.44 4.39 -0.81
N GLY A 302 -4.44 5.34 -1.73
CA GLY A 302 -4.03 6.73 -1.49
C GLY A 302 -4.37 7.63 -2.68
N THR A 303 -3.49 8.55 -3.00
CA THR A 303 -3.72 9.52 -4.09
C THR A 303 -3.61 8.92 -5.48
N ILE A 304 -2.89 7.82 -5.68
CA ILE A 304 -2.83 7.11 -6.97
C ILE A 304 -4.22 6.54 -7.28
N GLY A 305 -4.79 5.76 -6.36
CA GLY A 305 -6.13 5.21 -6.51
C GLY A 305 -7.22 6.28 -6.57
N ALA A 306 -7.12 7.34 -5.76
CA ALA A 306 -8.06 8.45 -5.78
C ALA A 306 -8.09 9.17 -7.15
N ASN A 307 -6.94 9.40 -7.76
CA ASN A 307 -6.85 10.00 -9.09
C ASN A 307 -7.48 9.12 -10.16
N LYS A 308 -7.33 7.79 -10.08
CA LYS A 308 -7.99 6.83 -10.98
C LYS A 308 -9.52 6.94 -10.89
N ILE A 309 -10.07 7.04 -9.68
CA ILE A 309 -11.53 7.24 -9.52
C ILE A 309 -11.96 8.57 -10.14
N ILE A 310 -11.21 9.66 -9.93
CA ILE A 310 -11.54 10.95 -10.54
C ILE A 310 -11.52 10.84 -12.07
N ASP A 311 -10.56 10.12 -12.67
CA ASP A 311 -10.53 9.88 -14.12
C ASP A 311 -11.77 9.13 -14.60
N ASP A 312 -12.20 8.09 -13.89
CA ASP A 312 -13.40 7.34 -14.20
C ASP A 312 -14.66 8.21 -14.08
N LEU A 313 -14.76 9.04 -13.04
CA LEU A 313 -15.87 9.98 -12.88
C LEU A 313 -15.92 11.01 -14.02
N PHE A 314 -14.80 11.54 -14.46
CA PHE A 314 -14.75 12.37 -15.67
C PHE A 314 -15.21 11.60 -16.90
N LYS A 315 -14.71 10.40 -17.10
CA LYS A 315 -15.00 9.57 -18.26
C LYS A 315 -16.49 9.20 -18.38
N TYR A 316 -17.12 8.87 -17.26
CA TYR A 316 -18.45 8.28 -17.27
C TYR A 316 -19.57 9.30 -17.00
N LEU A 317 -19.29 10.34 -16.24
CA LEU A 317 -20.32 11.31 -15.85
C LEU A 317 -20.25 12.61 -16.66
N VAL A 318 -19.06 13.05 -17.05
CA VAL A 318 -18.91 14.27 -17.86
C VAL A 318 -19.11 13.90 -19.33
N LYS A 319 -20.30 14.19 -19.88
CA LYS A 319 -20.54 14.02 -21.31
C LYS A 319 -19.60 14.95 -22.09
N THR A 320 -18.71 14.39 -22.88
CA THR A 320 -18.06 15.12 -23.95
C THR A 320 -19.14 15.57 -24.92
N SER A 321 -19.36 16.88 -24.99
CA SER A 321 -20.25 17.53 -25.95
C SER A 321 -19.77 17.31 -27.40
#